data_7771b96ce38d647ed29a37e16b293666
#
_entry.id   7771b96ce38d647ed29a37e16b293666
#
_cell.length_a   1.000
_cell.length_b   1.000
_cell.length_c   1.000
_cell.angle_alpha   90.00
_cell.angle_beta   90.00
_cell.angle_gamma   90.00
#
_symmetry.space_group_name_H-M   'P 1'
#
loop_
_entity.id
_entity.type
_entity.pdbx_description
1 polymer ?
#
loop_
_entity_poly.entity_id
_entity_poly.type
_entity_poly.pdbx_seq_one_letter_code
_entity_poly.pdbx_strand_id
1 'polypeptide(L)'
;MRGRVRERRERRLRARAAPAGDLREELQGVTHAMREEVARELAHRVSDGSAGGMPVSVAREAFAAVAGVLWWSMFSEDMDAATTRQLRDVIEEAVVVAGAPNLSDYFPVIAAADVMGVRRRMDNLVGWVYGIIDVQIDRRRRRRIVCEPRKNDLLDVAFDMEGEVESEGWVMNQDTMRGMFMDLLVAGSGSTSSTIEWAMAELLQNPKSMIQLPEELKGLMGTKTHVAESDISQLPYLQAVIKETLRLHPTVPIAFNKAEATVEIQGYKIPQGTTVYVNIWAICRRAKIWDDLDKFMPYRFLGRDINFLGTNFEFIPFGAGRRICLGMPLAEGMLHACI
;
A
#
# COMPACT_ATOMS: atom_id res chain seq x y z
N MET A 1 27.69 6.88 -34.72
CA MET A 1 26.29 6.41 -34.63
C MET A 1 26.17 5.11 -33.87
N ARG A 2 26.97 4.07 -34.10
CA ARG A 2 26.86 2.76 -33.41
C ARG A 2 27.08 2.79 -31.87
N GLY A 3 27.95 3.66 -31.36
CA GLY A 3 28.21 3.79 -29.90
C GLY A 3 27.02 4.31 -29.09
N ARG A 4 26.29 5.31 -29.60
CA ARG A 4 25.11 5.88 -28.94
C ARG A 4 23.89 4.94 -28.86
N VAL A 5 23.77 4.07 -29.87
CA VAL A 5 22.72 3.02 -29.90
C VAL A 5 23.02 1.93 -28.87
N ARG A 6 24.29 1.56 -28.69
CA ARG A 6 24.73 0.57 -27.70
C ARG A 6 24.58 1.07 -26.29
N GLU A 7 24.94 2.34 -26.02
CA GLU A 7 24.78 2.98 -24.71
C GLU A 7 23.32 3.16 -24.32
N ARG A 8 22.44 3.54 -25.28
CA ARG A 8 20.99 3.55 -25.08
C ARG A 8 20.42 2.16 -24.80
N ARG A 9 20.93 1.13 -25.48
CA ARG A 9 20.52 -0.27 -25.28
C ARG A 9 20.99 -0.80 -23.93
N GLU A 10 22.19 -0.44 -23.48
CA GLU A 10 22.70 -0.82 -22.15
C GLU A 10 21.96 -0.07 -21.02
N ARG A 11 21.62 1.21 -21.19
CA ARG A 11 20.74 1.95 -20.27
C ARG A 11 19.34 1.33 -20.22
N ARG A 12 18.78 0.92 -21.37
CA ARG A 12 17.49 0.20 -21.44
C ARG A 12 17.53 -1.18 -20.77
N LEU A 13 18.65 -1.91 -20.91
CA LEU A 13 18.83 -3.21 -20.25
C LEU A 13 19.01 -3.08 -18.73
N ARG A 14 19.66 -2.00 -18.27
CA ARG A 14 19.74 -1.65 -16.84
C ARG A 14 18.39 -1.22 -16.30
N ALA A 15 17.64 -0.40 -17.04
CA ALA A 15 16.26 -0.04 -16.68
C ALA A 15 15.32 -1.26 -16.66
N ARG A 16 15.58 -2.32 -17.46
CA ARG A 16 14.81 -3.58 -17.43
C ARG A 16 15.10 -4.48 -16.23
N ALA A 17 16.31 -4.39 -15.66
CA ALA A 17 16.67 -5.11 -14.44
C ALA A 17 16.28 -4.35 -13.17
N ALA A 18 16.02 -3.04 -13.30
CA ALA A 18 15.87 -2.09 -12.21
C ALA A 18 14.49 -1.45 -12.01
N PRO A 19 13.42 -1.66 -12.80
CA PRO A 19 12.23 -0.81 -12.61
C PRO A 19 11.58 -0.96 -11.22
N ALA A 20 11.63 -2.13 -10.62
CA ALA A 20 11.09 -2.31 -9.27
C ALA A 20 12.11 -1.95 -8.17
N GLY A 21 13.40 -2.08 -8.43
CA GLY A 21 14.48 -1.78 -7.48
C GLY A 21 14.71 -0.28 -7.34
N ASP A 22 14.91 0.43 -8.45
CA ASP A 22 15.18 1.88 -8.43
C ASP A 22 13.96 2.67 -7.96
N LEU A 23 12.76 2.33 -8.43
CA LEU A 23 11.52 2.94 -7.95
C LEU A 23 11.30 2.67 -6.45
N ARG A 24 11.72 1.52 -5.98
CA ARG A 24 11.65 1.12 -4.58
C ARG A 24 12.64 1.90 -3.72
N GLU A 25 13.87 2.08 -4.17
CA GLU A 25 14.92 2.83 -3.45
C GLU A 25 14.65 4.33 -3.48
N GLU A 26 14.21 4.89 -4.59
CA GLU A 26 13.81 6.30 -4.69
C GLU A 26 12.57 6.60 -3.84
N LEU A 27 11.53 5.74 -3.88
CA LEU A 27 10.38 5.86 -2.98
C LEU A 27 10.79 5.79 -1.50
N GLN A 28 11.73 4.93 -1.15
CA GLN A 28 12.24 4.83 0.22
C GLN A 28 13.01 6.07 0.66
N GLY A 29 13.92 6.58 -0.16
CA GLY A 29 14.76 7.73 0.18
C GLY A 29 13.97 9.03 0.29
N VAL A 30 13.16 9.34 -0.70
CA VAL A 30 12.35 10.58 -0.77
C VAL A 30 11.25 10.57 0.29
N THR A 31 10.70 9.42 0.64
CA THR A 31 9.61 9.32 1.61
C THR A 31 10.06 9.23 3.07
N HIS A 32 11.34 9.00 3.34
CA HIS A 32 11.85 8.84 4.72
C HIS A 32 11.57 10.07 5.60
N ALA A 33 12.06 11.24 5.18
CA ALA A 33 11.85 12.48 5.95
C ALA A 33 10.36 12.83 6.10
N MET A 34 9.57 12.53 5.07
CA MET A 34 8.12 12.73 5.13
C MET A 34 7.40 11.76 6.07
N ARG A 35 7.81 10.50 6.12
CA ARG A 35 7.22 9.55 7.07
C ARG A 35 7.40 10.01 8.51
N GLU A 36 8.59 10.47 8.87
CA GLU A 36 8.86 10.99 10.20
C GLU A 36 8.03 12.26 10.52
N GLU A 37 7.92 13.19 9.56
CA GLU A 37 7.13 14.40 9.73
C GLU A 37 5.64 14.08 9.90
N VAL A 38 5.09 13.23 9.04
CA VAL A 38 3.68 12.82 9.09
C VAL A 38 3.36 12.04 10.35
N ALA A 39 4.25 11.16 10.81
CA ALA A 39 4.09 10.46 12.09
C ALA A 39 4.07 11.44 13.27
N ARG A 40 4.93 12.44 13.26
CA ARG A 40 4.96 13.51 14.27
C ARG A 40 3.67 14.33 14.24
N GLU A 41 3.19 14.71 13.07
CA GLU A 41 1.93 15.42 12.91
C GLU A 41 0.73 14.58 13.38
N LEU A 42 0.69 13.28 13.08
CA LEU A 42 -0.32 12.36 13.58
C LEU A 42 -0.32 12.33 15.12
N ALA A 43 0.86 12.19 15.74
CA ALA A 43 0.99 12.20 17.19
C ALA A 43 0.50 13.52 17.82
N HIS A 44 0.82 14.67 17.20
CA HIS A 44 0.33 15.98 17.64
C HIS A 44 -1.20 16.07 17.55
N ARG A 45 -1.81 15.69 16.44
CA ARG A 45 -3.28 15.71 16.26
C ARG A 45 -4.01 14.84 17.30
N VAL A 46 -3.45 13.65 17.58
CA VAL A 46 -3.98 12.76 18.60
C VAL A 46 -3.85 13.38 20.00
N SER A 47 -2.69 13.98 20.30
CA SER A 47 -2.42 14.67 21.58
C SER A 47 -3.35 15.87 21.80
N ASP A 48 -3.51 16.72 20.78
CA ASP A 48 -4.36 17.91 20.85
C ASP A 48 -5.84 17.54 21.03
N GLY A 49 -6.31 16.52 20.31
CA GLY A 49 -7.65 15.99 20.48
C GLY A 49 -7.88 15.45 21.89
N SER A 50 -6.91 14.71 22.42
CA SER A 50 -6.95 14.17 23.79
C SER A 50 -6.95 15.29 24.84
N ALA A 51 -6.11 16.30 24.68
CA ALA A 51 -6.04 17.46 25.59
C ALA A 51 -7.37 18.25 25.60
N GLY A 52 -8.08 18.31 24.46
CA GLY A 52 -9.40 18.92 24.35
C GLY A 52 -10.54 18.04 24.83
N GLY A 53 -10.28 16.82 25.32
CA GLY A 53 -11.32 15.85 25.73
C GLY A 53 -12.19 15.35 24.56
N MET A 54 -11.76 15.54 23.33
CA MET A 54 -12.49 15.10 22.13
C MET A 54 -12.02 13.71 21.66
N PRO A 55 -12.95 12.83 21.25
CA PRO A 55 -12.56 11.55 20.70
C PRO A 55 -11.82 11.74 19.36
N VAL A 56 -10.70 11.04 19.20
CA VAL A 56 -9.91 11.04 17.96
C VAL A 56 -10.22 9.78 17.16
N SER A 57 -10.53 9.93 15.88
CA SER A 57 -10.72 8.81 14.96
C SER A 57 -9.37 8.39 14.39
N VAL A 58 -8.77 7.32 14.92
CA VAL A 58 -7.51 6.77 14.43
C VAL A 58 -7.58 6.47 12.92
N ALA A 59 -8.67 5.84 12.46
CA ALA A 59 -8.88 5.53 11.04
C ALA A 59 -8.77 6.76 10.13
N ARG A 60 -9.40 7.88 10.53
CA ARG A 60 -9.39 9.11 9.74
C ARG A 60 -8.00 9.75 9.71
N GLU A 61 -7.36 9.84 10.86
CA GLU A 61 -6.04 10.48 10.96
C GLU A 61 -4.96 9.63 10.27
N ALA A 62 -4.99 8.29 10.46
CA ALA A 62 -4.09 7.36 9.77
C ALA A 62 -4.28 7.40 8.24
N PHE A 63 -5.54 7.45 7.76
CA PHE A 63 -5.80 7.59 6.33
C PHE A 63 -5.22 8.90 5.76
N ALA A 64 -5.44 10.01 6.44
CA ALA A 64 -4.93 11.31 6.01
C ALA A 64 -3.39 11.33 5.96
N ALA A 65 -2.74 10.74 6.97
CA ALA A 65 -1.30 10.60 7.03
C ALA A 65 -0.74 9.78 5.85
N VAL A 66 -1.28 8.58 5.63
CA VAL A 66 -0.79 7.68 4.58
C VAL A 66 -1.08 8.23 3.18
N ALA A 67 -2.30 8.73 2.94
CA ALA A 67 -2.67 9.33 1.66
C ALA A 67 -1.82 10.57 1.35
N GLY A 68 -1.50 11.38 2.36
CA GLY A 68 -0.61 12.54 2.23
C GLY A 68 0.80 12.15 1.78
N VAL A 69 1.41 11.14 2.40
CA VAL A 69 2.74 10.64 1.99
C VAL A 69 2.73 10.12 0.56
N LEU A 70 1.71 9.32 0.19
CA LEU A 70 1.58 8.79 -1.17
C LEU A 70 1.41 9.91 -2.19
N TRP A 71 0.52 10.85 -1.92
CA TRP A 71 0.26 11.98 -2.81
C TRP A 71 1.50 12.84 -3.02
N TRP A 72 2.19 13.17 -1.93
CA TRP A 72 3.42 13.95 -2.01
C TRP A 72 4.52 13.21 -2.78
N SER A 73 4.68 11.91 -2.56
CA SER A 73 5.66 11.08 -3.28
C SER A 73 5.40 11.03 -4.79
N MET A 74 4.12 11.08 -5.18
CA MET A 74 3.72 11.09 -6.58
C MET A 74 3.88 12.46 -7.23
N PHE A 75 3.54 13.55 -6.50
CA PHE A 75 3.34 14.87 -7.13
C PHE A 75 4.17 15.99 -6.51
N SER A 76 4.86 15.76 -5.39
CA SER A 76 5.57 16.80 -4.58
C SER A 76 4.68 18.01 -4.27
N GLU A 77 3.44 17.72 -3.93
CA GLU A 77 2.42 18.71 -3.53
C GLU A 77 1.58 18.14 -2.39
N ASP A 78 1.06 19.00 -1.53
CA ASP A 78 0.17 18.58 -0.46
C ASP A 78 -1.25 18.35 -0.98
N MET A 79 -1.94 17.37 -0.40
CA MET A 79 -3.36 17.14 -0.63
C MET A 79 -4.16 17.94 0.39
N ASP A 80 -5.10 18.75 -0.06
CA ASP A 80 -5.96 19.49 0.86
C ASP A 80 -6.92 18.58 1.64
N ALA A 81 -7.34 19.04 2.81
CA ALA A 81 -8.14 18.26 3.73
C ALA A 81 -9.54 17.89 3.19
N ALA A 82 -10.10 18.65 2.24
CA ALA A 82 -11.38 18.33 1.64
C ALA A 82 -11.23 17.19 0.63
N THR A 83 -10.22 17.27 -0.25
CA THR A 83 -9.85 16.21 -1.19
C THR A 83 -9.48 14.92 -0.47
N THR A 84 -8.73 15.00 0.63
CA THR A 84 -8.36 13.82 1.46
C THR A 84 -9.60 13.12 2.02
N ARG A 85 -10.56 13.87 2.58
CA ARG A 85 -11.81 13.29 3.08
C ARG A 85 -12.63 12.64 1.97
N GLN A 86 -12.79 13.34 0.86
CA GLN A 86 -13.56 12.84 -0.27
C GLN A 86 -12.90 11.60 -0.89
N LEU A 87 -11.57 11.55 -0.98
CA LEU A 87 -10.83 10.37 -1.43
C LEU A 87 -11.11 9.16 -0.56
N ARG A 88 -11.14 9.34 0.76
CA ARG A 88 -11.48 8.27 1.70
C ARG A 88 -12.88 7.74 1.43
N ASP A 89 -13.88 8.65 1.34
CA ASP A 89 -15.27 8.26 1.11
C ASP A 89 -15.43 7.52 -0.23
N VAL A 90 -14.73 7.98 -1.28
CA VAL A 90 -14.71 7.34 -2.61
C VAL A 90 -14.10 5.94 -2.54
N ILE A 91 -13.00 5.75 -1.81
CA ILE A 91 -12.37 4.43 -1.67
C ILE A 91 -13.26 3.49 -0.86
N GLU A 92 -13.84 3.95 0.25
CA GLU A 92 -14.76 3.15 1.06
C GLU A 92 -15.98 2.71 0.23
N GLU A 93 -16.57 3.62 -0.55
CA GLU A 93 -17.68 3.28 -1.44
C GLU A 93 -17.25 2.31 -2.55
N ALA A 94 -16.07 2.51 -3.14
CA ALA A 94 -15.55 1.63 -4.19
C ALA A 94 -15.37 0.20 -3.69
N VAL A 95 -14.88 0.00 -2.46
CA VAL A 95 -14.76 -1.33 -1.84
C VAL A 95 -16.13 -1.98 -1.65
N VAL A 96 -17.12 -1.22 -1.17
CA VAL A 96 -18.50 -1.73 -1.02
C VAL A 96 -19.10 -2.12 -2.38
N VAL A 97 -18.92 -1.28 -3.40
CA VAL A 97 -19.44 -1.54 -4.76
C VAL A 97 -18.73 -2.74 -5.39
N ALA A 98 -17.42 -2.87 -5.21
CA ALA A 98 -16.64 -4.00 -5.73
C ALA A 98 -17.01 -5.34 -5.06
N GLY A 99 -17.39 -5.31 -3.78
CA GLY A 99 -17.83 -6.48 -3.04
C GLY A 99 -19.31 -6.84 -3.21
N ALA A 100 -20.11 -5.98 -3.85
CA ALA A 100 -21.54 -6.20 -4.02
C ALA A 100 -21.81 -7.28 -5.07
N PRO A 101 -22.76 -8.23 -4.79
CA PRO A 101 -23.20 -9.18 -5.81
C PRO A 101 -23.76 -8.43 -7.03
N ASN A 102 -23.34 -8.81 -8.23
CA ASN A 102 -23.79 -8.18 -9.46
C ASN A 102 -24.46 -9.24 -10.37
N LEU A 103 -25.73 -9.03 -10.71
CA LEU A 103 -26.47 -9.95 -11.57
C LEU A 103 -25.82 -10.11 -12.95
N SER A 104 -25.13 -9.11 -13.43
CA SER A 104 -24.41 -9.16 -14.72
C SER A 104 -23.27 -10.19 -14.75
N ASP A 105 -22.71 -10.55 -13.59
CA ASP A 105 -21.64 -11.54 -13.50
C ASP A 105 -22.18 -12.97 -13.67
N TYR A 106 -23.43 -13.17 -13.29
CA TYR A 106 -24.14 -14.47 -13.44
C TYR A 106 -24.89 -14.59 -14.77
N PHE A 107 -25.32 -13.44 -15.31
CA PHE A 107 -26.11 -13.36 -16.55
C PHE A 107 -25.50 -12.37 -17.54
N PRO A 108 -24.45 -12.76 -18.29
CA PRO A 108 -23.73 -11.84 -19.19
C PRO A 108 -24.62 -11.16 -20.24
N VAL A 109 -25.75 -11.76 -20.62
CA VAL A 109 -26.70 -11.20 -21.59
C VAL A 109 -27.27 -9.84 -21.14
N ILE A 110 -27.43 -9.63 -19.83
CA ILE A 110 -27.93 -8.36 -19.27
C ILE A 110 -26.81 -7.41 -18.85
N ALA A 111 -25.54 -7.77 -19.04
CA ALA A 111 -24.41 -6.97 -18.60
C ALA A 111 -24.40 -5.55 -19.19
N ALA A 112 -24.84 -5.41 -20.45
CA ALA A 112 -24.92 -4.11 -21.13
C ALA A 112 -25.96 -3.17 -20.50
N ALA A 113 -26.98 -3.69 -19.84
CA ALA A 113 -28.06 -2.91 -19.22
C ALA A 113 -27.66 -2.34 -17.84
N ASP A 114 -26.59 -2.87 -17.21
CA ASP A 114 -26.13 -2.47 -15.86
C ASP A 114 -27.31 -2.31 -14.87
N VAL A 115 -28.17 -3.34 -14.80
CA VAL A 115 -29.46 -3.32 -14.07
C VAL A 115 -29.30 -2.89 -12.61
N MET A 116 -28.19 -3.28 -11.97
CA MET A 116 -27.87 -2.91 -10.57
C MET A 116 -27.09 -1.60 -10.47
N GLY A 117 -26.67 -0.99 -11.57
CA GLY A 117 -25.92 0.26 -11.60
C GLY A 117 -24.49 0.15 -11.03
N VAL A 118 -23.98 -1.06 -10.82
CA VAL A 118 -22.66 -1.32 -10.22
C VAL A 118 -21.55 -0.73 -11.09
N ARG A 119 -21.62 -0.96 -12.40
CA ARG A 119 -20.65 -0.44 -13.36
C ARG A 119 -20.65 1.07 -13.38
N ARG A 120 -21.81 1.70 -13.52
CA ARG A 120 -21.95 3.17 -13.58
C ARG A 120 -21.49 3.81 -12.26
N ARG A 121 -21.77 3.21 -11.10
CA ARG A 121 -21.27 3.71 -9.82
C ARG A 121 -19.75 3.63 -9.77
N MET A 122 -19.15 2.50 -10.15
CA MET A 122 -17.71 2.34 -10.18
C MET A 122 -17.05 3.32 -11.16
N ASP A 123 -17.61 3.50 -12.36
CA ASP A 123 -17.10 4.45 -13.35
C ASP A 123 -17.09 5.90 -12.81
N ASN A 124 -18.08 6.30 -12.02
CA ASN A 124 -18.12 7.61 -11.38
C ASN A 124 -17.03 7.76 -10.30
N LEU A 125 -16.83 6.73 -9.46
CA LEU A 125 -15.81 6.73 -8.40
C LEU A 125 -14.41 6.79 -9.00
N VAL A 126 -14.13 5.93 -9.97
CA VAL A 126 -12.85 5.92 -10.72
C VAL A 126 -12.64 7.24 -11.46
N GLY A 127 -13.69 7.77 -12.11
CA GLY A 127 -13.65 9.04 -12.80
C GLY A 127 -13.29 10.22 -11.89
N TRP A 128 -13.76 10.22 -10.66
CA TRP A 128 -13.38 11.22 -9.67
C TRP A 128 -11.89 11.13 -9.30
N VAL A 129 -11.37 9.92 -9.04
CA VAL A 129 -9.94 9.72 -8.74
C VAL A 129 -9.08 10.14 -9.93
N TYR A 130 -9.46 9.76 -11.14
CA TYR A 130 -8.77 10.22 -12.36
C TYR A 130 -8.79 11.74 -12.49
N GLY A 131 -9.90 12.38 -12.15
CA GLY A 131 -10.02 13.84 -12.21
C GLY A 131 -8.98 14.56 -11.33
N ILE A 132 -8.77 14.12 -10.10
CA ILE A 132 -7.76 14.73 -9.21
C ILE A 132 -6.33 14.45 -9.69
N ILE A 133 -6.07 13.27 -10.27
CA ILE A 133 -4.77 12.89 -10.83
C ILE A 133 -4.48 13.73 -12.10
N ASP A 134 -5.46 13.88 -12.99
CA ASP A 134 -5.31 14.65 -14.22
C ASP A 134 -4.93 16.10 -13.96
N VAL A 135 -5.51 16.71 -12.93
CA VAL A 135 -5.15 18.08 -12.53
C VAL A 135 -3.63 18.18 -12.26
N GLN A 136 -3.03 17.16 -11.61
CA GLN A 136 -1.60 17.15 -11.34
C GLN A 136 -0.76 16.90 -12.61
N ILE A 137 -1.18 15.95 -13.44
CA ILE A 137 -0.53 15.65 -14.73
C ILE A 137 -0.52 16.91 -15.61
N ASP A 138 -1.67 17.56 -15.79
CA ASP A 138 -1.80 18.74 -16.63
C ASP A 138 -1.03 19.94 -16.08
N ARG A 139 -1.04 20.14 -14.76
CA ARG A 139 -0.25 21.18 -14.09
C ARG A 139 1.25 20.98 -14.33
N ARG A 140 1.75 19.75 -14.15
CA ARG A 140 3.15 19.43 -14.38
C ARG A 140 3.53 19.58 -15.85
N ARG A 141 2.67 19.15 -16.77
CA ARG A 141 2.89 19.29 -18.21
C ARG A 141 3.07 20.76 -18.62
N ARG A 142 2.20 21.66 -18.09
CA ARG A 142 2.32 23.12 -18.31
C ARG A 142 3.62 23.67 -17.72
N ARG A 143 4.02 23.28 -16.52
CA ARG A 143 5.28 23.71 -15.88
C ARG A 143 6.50 23.27 -16.69
N ARG A 144 6.49 22.06 -17.26
CA ARG A 144 7.56 21.59 -18.16
C ARG A 144 7.69 22.42 -19.44
N ILE A 145 6.58 22.88 -20.01
CA ILE A 145 6.59 23.76 -21.20
C ILE A 145 7.28 25.10 -20.92
N VAL A 146 7.10 25.65 -19.73
CA VAL A 146 7.75 26.91 -19.32
C VAL A 146 9.11 26.70 -18.63
N CYS A 147 9.68 25.51 -18.76
CA CYS A 147 11.02 25.15 -18.26
C CYS A 147 11.20 25.34 -16.74
N GLU A 148 10.15 25.15 -15.93
CA GLU A 148 10.29 25.14 -14.48
C GLU A 148 11.21 23.98 -14.00
N PRO A 149 11.93 24.15 -12.87
CA PRO A 149 12.77 23.10 -12.30
C PRO A 149 11.98 21.82 -12.04
N ARG A 150 12.64 20.68 -12.27
CA ARG A 150 12.08 19.35 -11.98
C ARG A 150 11.92 19.18 -10.47
N LYS A 151 10.86 18.46 -10.08
CA LYS A 151 10.62 18.09 -8.68
C LYS A 151 11.24 16.74 -8.31
N ASN A 152 11.65 15.94 -9.30
CA ASN A 152 12.23 14.60 -9.16
C ASN A 152 11.33 13.64 -8.35
N ASP A 153 10.04 13.70 -8.60
CA ASP A 153 9.02 12.81 -8.05
C ASP A 153 8.59 11.74 -9.06
N LEU A 154 7.68 10.85 -8.64
CA LEU A 154 7.19 9.78 -9.52
C LEU A 154 6.54 10.28 -10.80
N LEU A 155 5.90 11.45 -10.78
CA LEU A 155 5.31 12.04 -11.97
C LEU A 155 6.40 12.48 -12.96
N ASP A 156 7.53 12.99 -12.49
CA ASP A 156 8.66 13.32 -13.37
C ASP A 156 9.26 12.07 -14.01
N VAL A 157 9.39 10.98 -13.23
CA VAL A 157 9.83 9.67 -13.76
C VAL A 157 8.87 9.16 -14.83
N ALA A 158 7.56 9.21 -14.57
CA ALA A 158 6.54 8.78 -15.53
C ALA A 158 6.60 9.58 -16.83
N PHE A 159 6.82 10.90 -16.76
CA PHE A 159 7.00 11.73 -17.96
C PHE A 159 8.29 11.42 -18.73
N ASP A 160 9.36 11.01 -18.05
CA ASP A 160 10.59 10.64 -18.75
C ASP A 160 10.44 9.33 -19.52
N MET A 161 9.52 8.47 -19.08
CA MET A 161 9.15 7.22 -19.78
C MET A 161 8.05 7.45 -20.83
N GLU A 162 7.47 8.66 -20.95
CA GLU A 162 6.37 8.94 -21.87
C GLU A 162 6.81 8.74 -23.32
N GLY A 163 6.07 7.92 -24.06
CA GLY A 163 6.35 7.62 -25.46
C GLY A 163 7.44 6.55 -25.68
N GLU A 164 8.07 6.03 -24.66
CA GLU A 164 8.94 4.86 -24.80
C GLU A 164 8.08 3.60 -24.98
N VAL A 165 8.37 2.84 -26.07
CA VAL A 165 7.72 1.54 -26.30
C VAL A 165 8.59 0.47 -25.68
N GLU A 166 8.08 -0.22 -24.66
CA GLU A 166 8.76 -1.38 -24.09
C GLU A 166 8.59 -2.63 -24.96
N SER A 167 9.44 -3.66 -24.71
CA SER A 167 9.52 -4.88 -25.52
C SER A 167 8.24 -5.71 -25.57
N GLU A 168 7.29 -5.44 -24.67
CA GLU A 168 5.98 -6.12 -24.58
C GLU A 168 4.87 -5.27 -25.22
N GLY A 169 5.21 -4.17 -25.91
CA GLY A 169 4.23 -3.27 -26.52
C GLY A 169 3.52 -2.33 -25.54
N TRP A 170 3.99 -2.27 -24.28
CA TRP A 170 3.48 -1.36 -23.28
C TRP A 170 4.06 0.04 -23.50
N VAL A 171 3.21 1.06 -23.42
CA VAL A 171 3.58 2.47 -23.63
C VAL A 171 3.13 3.29 -22.45
N MET A 172 4.05 4.09 -21.89
CA MET A 172 3.68 5.09 -20.91
C MET A 172 2.94 6.24 -21.62
N ASN A 173 1.65 6.28 -21.45
CA ASN A 173 0.76 7.35 -21.92
C ASN A 173 -0.09 7.87 -20.76
N GLN A 174 -0.94 8.85 -21.01
CA GLN A 174 -1.76 9.47 -19.95
C GLN A 174 -2.69 8.45 -19.25
N ASP A 175 -3.27 7.50 -19.98
CA ASP A 175 -4.16 6.50 -19.38
C ASP A 175 -3.38 5.52 -18.50
N THR A 176 -2.17 5.15 -18.92
CA THR A 176 -1.27 4.33 -18.12
C THR A 176 -0.81 5.05 -16.86
N MET A 177 -0.46 6.34 -16.96
CA MET A 177 -0.11 7.18 -15.80
C MET A 177 -1.28 7.26 -14.80
N ARG A 178 -2.50 7.54 -15.29
CA ARG A 178 -3.70 7.55 -14.44
C ARG A 178 -3.89 6.24 -13.68
N GLY A 179 -3.83 5.12 -14.41
CA GLY A 179 -3.98 3.78 -13.83
C GLY A 179 -2.93 3.52 -12.76
N MET A 180 -1.66 3.79 -13.06
CA MET A 180 -0.54 3.59 -12.12
C MET A 180 -0.71 4.44 -10.85
N PHE A 181 -0.99 5.73 -10.97
CA PHE A 181 -1.16 6.60 -9.81
C PHE A 181 -2.42 6.28 -9.01
N MET A 182 -3.51 5.89 -9.67
CA MET A 182 -4.71 5.41 -9.01
C MET A 182 -4.42 4.13 -8.20
N ASP A 183 -3.73 3.16 -8.79
CA ASP A 183 -3.40 1.91 -8.11
C ASP A 183 -2.55 2.17 -6.86
N LEU A 184 -1.51 3.01 -6.97
CA LEU A 184 -0.66 3.40 -5.84
C LEU A 184 -1.47 4.10 -4.74
N LEU A 185 -2.31 5.05 -5.11
CA LEU A 185 -3.09 5.86 -4.16
C LEU A 185 -4.16 5.02 -3.44
N VAL A 186 -4.97 4.29 -4.20
CA VAL A 186 -6.11 3.53 -3.67
C VAL A 186 -5.63 2.31 -2.88
N ALA A 187 -4.72 1.52 -3.44
CA ALA A 187 -4.23 0.32 -2.76
C ALA A 187 -3.38 0.65 -1.54
N GLY A 188 -2.55 1.72 -1.62
CA GLY A 188 -1.61 2.07 -0.56
C GLY A 188 -2.26 2.78 0.62
N SER A 189 -3.25 3.68 0.40
CA SER A 189 -3.83 4.47 1.48
C SER A 189 -4.76 3.64 2.38
N GLY A 190 -5.70 2.91 1.81
CA GLY A 190 -6.70 2.16 2.57
C GLY A 190 -6.11 0.99 3.36
N SER A 191 -5.22 0.21 2.74
CA SER A 191 -4.65 -0.97 3.38
C SER A 191 -3.74 -0.62 4.58
N THR A 192 -2.88 0.36 4.42
CA THR A 192 -1.94 0.77 5.48
C THR A 192 -2.67 1.45 6.64
N SER A 193 -3.60 2.36 6.35
CA SER A 193 -4.39 3.03 7.40
C SER A 193 -5.27 2.05 8.20
N SER A 194 -5.88 1.07 7.53
CA SER A 194 -6.64 0.01 8.20
C SER A 194 -5.76 -0.85 9.11
N THR A 195 -4.51 -1.13 8.72
CA THR A 195 -3.58 -1.88 9.57
C THR A 195 -3.21 -1.08 10.83
N ILE A 196 -2.97 0.24 10.71
CA ILE A 196 -2.72 1.13 11.86
C ILE A 196 -3.94 1.12 12.80
N GLU A 197 -5.14 1.26 12.26
CA GLU A 197 -6.38 1.22 13.04
C GLU A 197 -6.53 -0.10 13.81
N TRP A 198 -6.32 -1.24 13.16
CA TRP A 198 -6.38 -2.55 13.80
C TRP A 198 -5.29 -2.73 14.85
N ALA A 199 -4.07 -2.26 14.61
CA ALA A 199 -2.99 -2.32 15.60
C ALA A 199 -3.37 -1.56 16.87
N MET A 200 -3.90 -0.33 16.73
CA MET A 200 -4.36 0.46 17.86
C MET A 200 -5.55 -0.19 18.58
N ALA A 201 -6.50 -0.76 17.84
CA ALA A 201 -7.63 -1.47 18.43
C ALA A 201 -7.19 -2.67 19.26
N GLU A 202 -6.26 -3.48 18.71
CA GLU A 202 -5.72 -4.64 19.42
C GLU A 202 -4.89 -4.24 20.64
N LEU A 203 -4.06 -3.20 20.54
CA LEU A 203 -3.30 -2.68 21.69
C LEU A 203 -4.25 -2.21 22.81
N LEU A 204 -5.30 -1.47 22.49
CA LEU A 204 -6.30 -1.00 23.47
C LEU A 204 -7.07 -2.15 24.12
N GLN A 205 -7.34 -3.24 23.40
CA GLN A 205 -8.01 -4.42 23.93
C GLN A 205 -7.07 -5.35 24.72
N ASN A 206 -5.76 -5.21 24.58
CA ASN A 206 -4.74 -6.05 25.21
C ASN A 206 -3.83 -5.23 26.12
N PRO A 207 -4.23 -4.95 27.41
CA PRO A 207 -3.50 -4.05 28.30
C PRO A 207 -2.03 -4.42 28.53
N LYS A 208 -1.69 -5.72 28.50
CA LYS A 208 -0.29 -6.18 28.63
C LYS A 208 0.57 -5.66 27.46
N SER A 209 0.06 -5.77 26.24
CA SER A 209 0.74 -5.27 25.04
C SER A 209 0.82 -3.74 25.02
N MET A 210 -0.24 -3.09 25.51
CA MET A 210 -0.31 -1.63 25.62
C MET A 210 0.68 -1.07 26.67
N ILE A 211 1.09 -1.84 27.64
CA ILE A 211 2.13 -1.47 28.62
C ILE A 211 3.52 -1.75 28.04
N GLN A 212 3.71 -2.91 27.44
CA GLN A 212 5.02 -3.38 27.00
C GLN A 212 5.60 -2.57 25.85
N LEU A 213 4.77 -2.16 24.89
CA LEU A 213 5.24 -1.39 23.75
C LEU A 213 5.84 -0.03 24.15
N PRO A 214 5.20 0.80 24.99
CA PRO A 214 5.81 2.01 25.51
C PRO A 214 7.06 1.77 26.39
N GLU A 215 7.16 0.64 27.09
CA GLU A 215 8.35 0.29 27.84
C GLU A 215 9.56 0.01 26.93
N GLU A 216 9.35 -0.73 25.83
CA GLU A 216 10.39 -0.95 24.81
C GLU A 216 10.84 0.39 24.19
N LEU A 217 9.89 1.24 23.79
CA LEU A 217 10.18 2.56 23.22
C LEU A 217 10.96 3.45 24.19
N LYS A 218 10.56 3.52 25.46
CA LYS A 218 11.27 4.28 26.48
C LYS A 218 12.68 3.77 26.72
N GLY A 219 12.89 2.45 26.69
CA GLY A 219 14.21 1.83 26.83
C GLY A 219 15.17 2.25 25.72
N LEU A 220 14.68 2.44 24.49
CA LEU A 220 15.47 2.88 23.36
C LEU A 220 15.68 4.40 23.34
N MET A 221 14.63 5.16 23.65
CA MET A 221 14.65 6.63 23.48
C MET A 221 15.70 7.31 24.36
N GLY A 222 15.86 6.89 25.63
CA GLY A 222 16.78 7.56 26.56
C GLY A 222 16.58 9.08 26.57
N THR A 223 17.49 9.82 25.95
CA THR A 223 17.41 11.29 25.78
C THR A 223 16.85 11.73 24.42
N LYS A 224 16.57 10.78 23.51
CA LYS A 224 16.02 11.11 22.17
C LYS A 224 14.57 11.56 22.31
N THR A 225 14.15 12.47 21.45
CA THR A 225 12.77 13.01 21.40
C THR A 225 11.85 12.23 20.45
N HIS A 226 12.43 11.40 19.58
CA HIS A 226 11.69 10.56 18.61
C HIS A 226 12.49 9.32 18.26
N VAL A 227 11.80 8.30 17.77
CA VAL A 227 12.37 7.06 17.23
C VAL A 227 12.68 7.28 15.76
N ALA A 228 13.92 7.05 15.33
CA ALA A 228 14.31 7.11 13.93
C ALA A 228 14.06 5.76 13.25
N GLU A 229 13.89 5.75 11.92
CA GLU A 229 13.71 4.52 11.15
C GLU A 229 14.90 3.54 11.32
N SER A 230 16.11 4.05 11.51
CA SER A 230 17.30 3.25 11.82
C SER A 230 17.21 2.50 13.16
N ASP A 231 16.37 2.94 14.07
CA ASP A 231 16.20 2.34 15.40
C ASP A 231 15.24 1.14 15.38
N ILE A 232 14.44 0.96 14.30
CA ILE A 232 13.40 -0.08 14.20
C ILE A 232 13.96 -1.49 14.41
N SER A 233 15.19 -1.74 13.97
CA SER A 233 15.86 -3.02 14.19
C SER A 233 16.07 -3.37 15.69
N GLN A 234 16.04 -2.38 16.56
CA GLN A 234 16.18 -2.50 18.00
C GLN A 234 14.81 -2.54 18.72
N LEU A 235 13.71 -2.58 18.00
CA LEU A 235 12.33 -2.61 18.50
C LEU A 235 11.63 -3.93 18.12
N PRO A 236 12.09 -5.08 18.62
CA PRO A 236 11.54 -6.37 18.25
C PRO A 236 10.08 -6.55 18.67
N TYR A 237 9.63 -5.90 19.75
CA TYR A 237 8.24 -6.00 20.19
C TYR A 237 7.31 -5.18 19.28
N LEU A 238 7.70 -3.97 18.87
CA LEU A 238 6.97 -3.20 17.86
C LEU A 238 6.81 -3.98 16.56
N GLN A 239 7.89 -4.59 16.07
CA GLN A 239 7.82 -5.44 14.88
C GLN A 239 6.87 -6.64 15.08
N ALA A 240 6.88 -7.24 16.28
CA ALA A 240 6.00 -8.34 16.62
C ALA A 240 4.52 -7.90 16.69
N VAL A 241 4.23 -6.72 17.22
CA VAL A 241 2.88 -6.10 17.22
C VAL A 241 2.37 -5.95 15.78
N ILE A 242 3.18 -5.40 14.88
CA ILE A 242 2.79 -5.21 13.46
C ILE A 242 2.54 -6.57 12.79
N LYS A 243 3.43 -7.53 12.97
CA LYS A 243 3.26 -8.88 12.40
C LYS A 243 1.99 -9.57 12.92
N GLU A 244 1.72 -9.49 14.22
CA GLU A 244 0.53 -10.10 14.81
C GLU A 244 -0.75 -9.41 14.35
N THR A 245 -0.73 -8.07 14.19
CA THR A 245 -1.84 -7.34 13.60
C THR A 245 -2.16 -7.83 12.19
N LEU A 246 -1.14 -7.94 11.33
CA LEU A 246 -1.30 -8.44 9.96
C LEU A 246 -1.70 -9.92 9.89
N ARG A 247 -1.33 -10.72 10.89
CA ARG A 247 -1.77 -12.11 11.01
C ARG A 247 -3.26 -12.20 11.33
N LEU A 248 -3.74 -11.44 12.32
CA LEU A 248 -5.13 -11.44 12.75
C LEU A 248 -6.04 -10.69 11.78
N HIS A 249 -5.57 -9.58 11.26
CA HIS A 249 -6.34 -8.67 10.41
C HIS A 249 -5.66 -8.43 9.06
N PRO A 250 -5.46 -9.49 8.23
CA PRO A 250 -4.90 -9.29 6.90
C PRO A 250 -5.84 -8.41 6.08
N THR A 251 -5.35 -7.28 5.60
CA THR A 251 -6.14 -6.30 4.84
C THR A 251 -6.67 -6.87 3.52
N VAL A 252 -5.97 -7.85 2.97
CA VAL A 252 -6.42 -8.66 1.82
C VAL A 252 -6.60 -10.10 2.31
N PRO A 253 -7.77 -10.49 2.83
CA PRO A 253 -7.99 -11.82 3.38
C PRO A 253 -7.98 -12.93 2.32
N ILE A 254 -8.33 -12.59 1.08
CA ILE A 254 -8.32 -13.50 -0.08
C ILE A 254 -7.67 -12.79 -1.25
N ALA A 255 -6.54 -13.32 -1.73
CA ALA A 255 -5.90 -12.85 -2.95
C ALA A 255 -6.34 -13.71 -4.15
N PHE A 256 -6.46 -13.08 -5.33
CA PHE A 256 -6.82 -13.80 -6.55
C PHE A 256 -5.68 -13.75 -7.55
N ASN A 257 -5.42 -14.90 -8.18
CA ASN A 257 -4.46 -15.03 -9.25
C ASN A 257 -5.13 -15.76 -10.43
N LYS A 258 -4.70 -15.46 -11.63
CA LYS A 258 -5.17 -16.16 -12.83
C LYS A 258 -4.04 -17.04 -13.37
N ALA A 259 -4.33 -18.31 -13.64
CA ALA A 259 -3.35 -19.21 -14.21
C ALA A 259 -2.99 -18.78 -15.64
N GLU A 260 -1.73 -18.41 -15.87
CA GLU A 260 -1.22 -17.97 -17.18
C GLU A 260 -1.04 -19.14 -18.15
N ALA A 261 -0.85 -20.35 -17.62
CA ALA A 261 -0.73 -21.60 -18.37
C ALA A 261 -1.43 -22.73 -17.61
N THR A 262 -1.73 -23.83 -18.30
CA THR A 262 -2.19 -25.05 -17.63
C THR A 262 -1.05 -25.62 -16.80
N VAL A 263 -1.28 -25.81 -15.50
CA VAL A 263 -0.31 -26.34 -14.54
C VAL A 263 -0.90 -27.50 -13.76
N GLU A 264 -0.04 -28.38 -13.26
CA GLU A 264 -0.43 -29.44 -12.35
C GLU A 264 0.10 -29.14 -10.94
N ILE A 265 -0.78 -29.17 -9.94
CA ILE A 265 -0.45 -28.95 -8.53
C ILE A 265 -1.02 -30.08 -7.72
N GLN A 266 -0.16 -30.86 -7.06
CA GLN A 266 -0.54 -31.99 -6.21
C GLN A 266 -1.50 -33.00 -6.91
N GLY A 267 -1.28 -33.28 -8.20
CA GLY A 267 -2.11 -34.18 -9.01
C GLY A 267 -3.37 -33.53 -9.59
N TYR A 268 -3.66 -32.28 -9.27
CA TYR A 268 -4.78 -31.54 -9.86
C TYR A 268 -4.33 -30.74 -11.07
N LYS A 269 -4.99 -30.93 -12.22
CA LYS A 269 -4.77 -30.15 -13.43
C LYS A 269 -5.57 -28.86 -13.37
N ILE A 270 -4.89 -27.73 -13.32
CA ILE A 270 -5.46 -26.37 -13.29
C ILE A 270 -5.34 -25.80 -14.70
N PRO A 271 -6.45 -25.64 -15.44
CA PRO A 271 -6.42 -25.09 -16.80
C PRO A 271 -5.95 -23.63 -16.83
N GLN A 272 -5.35 -23.23 -17.95
CA GLN A 272 -5.09 -21.83 -18.26
C GLN A 272 -6.37 -20.99 -18.11
N GLY A 273 -6.24 -19.80 -17.54
CA GLY A 273 -7.36 -18.88 -17.33
C GLY A 273 -8.16 -19.13 -16.05
N THR A 274 -7.91 -20.23 -15.32
CA THR A 274 -8.55 -20.49 -14.04
C THR A 274 -8.20 -19.43 -13.01
N THR A 275 -9.22 -18.90 -12.31
CA THR A 275 -9.00 -18.03 -11.15
C THR A 275 -8.69 -18.88 -9.93
N VAL A 276 -7.56 -18.60 -9.29
CA VAL A 276 -7.08 -19.26 -8.08
C VAL A 276 -7.22 -18.30 -6.90
N TYR A 277 -7.94 -18.72 -5.88
CA TYR A 277 -8.12 -17.98 -4.64
C TYR A 277 -7.09 -18.45 -3.60
N VAL A 278 -6.29 -17.52 -3.08
CA VAL A 278 -5.37 -17.77 -1.98
C VAL A 278 -5.98 -17.21 -0.70
N ASN A 279 -6.42 -18.08 0.20
CA ASN A 279 -7.05 -17.68 1.46
C ASN A 279 -5.99 -17.34 2.51
N ILE A 280 -5.51 -16.09 2.50
CA ILE A 280 -4.48 -15.56 3.41
C ILE A 280 -4.99 -15.60 4.85
N TRP A 281 -6.26 -15.27 5.06
CA TRP A 281 -6.89 -15.32 6.38
C TRP A 281 -6.80 -16.72 7.02
N ALA A 282 -7.11 -17.77 6.27
CA ALA A 282 -7.02 -19.15 6.76
C ALA A 282 -5.57 -19.61 6.96
N ILE A 283 -4.64 -19.16 6.09
CA ILE A 283 -3.21 -19.45 6.25
C ILE A 283 -2.71 -18.89 7.58
N CYS A 284 -3.02 -17.63 7.88
CA CYS A 284 -2.64 -16.93 9.09
C CYS A 284 -3.32 -17.46 10.37
N ARG A 285 -4.32 -18.37 10.23
CA ARG A 285 -5.04 -19.02 11.34
C ARG A 285 -4.93 -20.53 11.33
N ARG A 286 -3.89 -21.09 10.74
CA ARG A 286 -3.71 -22.53 10.65
C ARG A 286 -3.28 -23.10 12.00
N ALA A 287 -4.17 -23.87 12.66
CA ALA A 287 -3.99 -24.40 14.01
C ALA A 287 -2.73 -25.29 14.19
N LYS A 288 -2.20 -25.88 13.10
CA LYS A 288 -0.93 -26.63 13.16
C LYS A 288 0.32 -25.75 13.32
N ILE A 289 0.19 -24.45 13.13
CA ILE A 289 1.29 -23.48 13.10
C ILE A 289 1.14 -22.43 14.19
N TRP A 290 -0.10 -22.00 14.42
CA TRP A 290 -0.44 -20.93 15.33
C TRP A 290 -1.24 -21.44 16.51
N ASP A 291 -0.70 -21.34 17.71
CA ASP A 291 -1.44 -21.58 18.95
C ASP A 291 -2.36 -20.41 19.24
N ASP A 292 -3.49 -20.65 19.96
CA ASP A 292 -4.45 -19.59 20.32
C ASP A 292 -4.74 -18.62 19.16
N LEU A 293 -5.11 -19.19 18.02
CA LEU A 293 -5.12 -18.54 16.69
C LEU A 293 -5.93 -17.25 16.60
N ASP A 294 -6.94 -17.05 17.46
CA ASP A 294 -7.80 -15.87 17.48
C ASP A 294 -7.40 -14.84 18.56
N LYS A 295 -6.34 -15.12 19.34
CA LYS A 295 -5.82 -14.17 20.34
C LYS A 295 -4.71 -13.33 19.77
N PHE A 296 -4.69 -12.05 20.16
CA PHE A 296 -3.60 -11.14 19.85
C PHE A 296 -2.40 -11.41 20.78
N MET A 297 -1.35 -12.00 20.24
CA MET A 297 -0.18 -12.43 20.99
C MET A 297 1.12 -12.10 20.24
N PRO A 298 1.62 -10.86 20.32
CA PRO A 298 2.86 -10.44 19.62
C PRO A 298 4.05 -11.34 19.96
N TYR A 299 4.12 -11.88 21.15
CA TYR A 299 5.22 -12.78 21.60
C TYR A 299 5.48 -13.96 20.68
N ARG A 300 4.48 -14.39 19.90
CA ARG A 300 4.66 -15.51 18.96
C ARG A 300 5.66 -15.24 17.85
N PHE A 301 5.97 -13.97 17.61
CA PHE A 301 6.95 -13.54 16.61
C PHE A 301 8.33 -13.27 17.21
N LEU A 302 8.46 -13.16 18.53
CA LEU A 302 9.76 -12.92 19.16
C LEU A 302 10.65 -14.15 19.04
N GLY A 303 11.88 -13.95 18.59
CA GLY A 303 12.85 -15.03 18.40
C GLY A 303 12.55 -15.98 17.22
N ARG A 304 11.55 -15.68 16.39
CA ARG A 304 11.24 -16.44 15.17
C ARG A 304 11.66 -15.63 13.95
N ASP A 305 12.35 -16.28 13.01
CA ASP A 305 12.70 -15.68 11.71
C ASP A 305 11.51 -15.74 10.74
N ILE A 306 10.46 -15.01 11.07
CA ILE A 306 9.28 -14.84 10.21
C ILE A 306 9.26 -13.39 9.73
N ASN A 307 9.31 -13.20 8.40
CA ASN A 307 9.36 -11.90 7.76
C ASN A 307 8.25 -11.73 6.71
N PHE A 308 8.16 -10.55 6.11
CA PHE A 308 7.17 -10.21 5.10
C PHE A 308 7.55 -10.61 3.66
N LEU A 309 8.74 -11.18 3.45
CA LEU A 309 9.31 -11.39 2.10
C LEU A 309 8.60 -12.50 1.29
N GLY A 310 7.55 -13.11 1.83
CA GLY A 310 6.77 -14.13 1.14
C GLY A 310 7.50 -15.48 1.02
N THR A 311 8.54 -15.70 1.81
CA THR A 311 9.28 -16.97 1.93
C THR A 311 8.73 -17.86 3.04
N ASN A 312 8.07 -17.25 4.02
CA ASN A 312 7.39 -17.94 5.13
C ASN A 312 5.93 -18.15 4.73
N PHE A 313 5.61 -19.27 4.08
CA PHE A 313 4.26 -19.53 3.53
C PHE A 313 3.16 -19.68 4.59
N GLU A 314 3.51 -19.73 5.86
CA GLU A 314 2.59 -19.62 6.99
C GLU A 314 2.15 -18.18 7.30
N PHE A 315 2.88 -17.17 6.76
CA PHE A 315 2.65 -15.75 7.01
C PHE A 315 2.98 -14.92 5.76
N ILE A 316 1.96 -14.66 4.93
CA ILE A 316 2.10 -13.97 3.64
C ILE A 316 1.13 -12.78 3.52
N PRO A 317 1.13 -11.83 4.46
CA PRO A 317 0.18 -10.71 4.44
C PRO A 317 0.34 -9.81 3.21
N PHE A 318 1.53 -9.75 2.61
CA PHE A 318 1.84 -9.02 1.38
C PHE A 318 1.88 -9.91 0.13
N GLY A 319 1.39 -11.15 0.24
CA GLY A 319 1.50 -12.13 -0.84
C GLY A 319 2.89 -12.76 -0.95
N ALA A 320 3.17 -13.38 -2.08
CA ALA A 320 4.45 -14.06 -2.33
C ALA A 320 4.78 -14.10 -3.84
N GLY A 321 6.07 -14.36 -4.15
CA GLY A 321 6.56 -14.58 -5.51
C GLY A 321 6.55 -13.31 -6.38
N ARG A 322 6.38 -13.49 -7.70
CA ARG A 322 6.46 -12.39 -8.69
C ARG A 322 5.41 -11.28 -8.54
N ARG A 323 4.35 -11.54 -7.77
CA ARG A 323 3.25 -10.61 -7.51
C ARG A 323 3.18 -10.19 -6.03
N ILE A 324 4.29 -10.30 -5.31
CA ILE A 324 4.39 -9.73 -3.95
C ILE A 324 4.09 -8.22 -3.99
N CYS A 325 3.52 -7.71 -2.92
CA CYS A 325 3.12 -6.30 -2.84
C CYS A 325 4.30 -5.36 -3.12
N LEU A 326 4.15 -4.50 -4.11
CA LEU A 326 5.15 -3.49 -4.46
C LEU A 326 5.32 -2.45 -3.34
N GLY A 327 4.20 -2.08 -2.68
CA GLY A 327 4.18 -1.09 -1.60
C GLY A 327 4.64 -1.60 -0.24
N MET A 328 5.08 -2.88 -0.11
CA MET A 328 5.46 -3.46 1.16
C MET A 328 6.49 -2.63 1.94
N PRO A 329 7.59 -2.12 1.36
CA PRO A 329 8.57 -1.34 2.12
C PRO A 329 8.03 0.00 2.63
N LEU A 330 7.19 0.66 1.81
CA LEU A 330 6.54 1.90 2.22
C LEU A 330 5.52 1.64 3.34
N ALA A 331 4.71 0.60 3.19
CA ALA A 331 3.75 0.20 4.22
C ALA A 331 4.44 -0.16 5.53
N GLU A 332 5.51 -0.95 5.48
CA GLU A 332 6.31 -1.32 6.65
C GLU A 332 6.86 -0.08 7.35
N GLY A 333 7.49 0.85 6.61
CA GLY A 333 7.98 2.11 7.16
C GLY A 333 6.87 2.97 7.79
N MET A 334 5.71 3.08 7.16
CA MET A 334 4.54 3.79 7.70
C MET A 334 3.99 3.15 8.97
N LEU A 335 3.89 1.82 9.01
CA LEU A 335 3.40 1.09 10.18
C LEU A 335 4.34 1.31 11.38
N HIS A 336 5.65 1.23 11.18
CA HIS A 336 6.62 1.49 12.25
C HIS A 336 6.63 2.94 12.74
N ALA A 337 6.34 3.89 11.85
CA ALA A 337 6.33 5.29 12.20
C ALA A 337 5.03 5.72 12.93
N CYS A 338 3.90 5.06 12.66
CA CYS A 338 2.58 5.48 13.13
C CYS A 338 2.04 4.67 14.33
N ILE A 339 2.65 3.52 14.66
CA ILE A 339 2.29 2.67 15.80
C ILE A 339 3.28 2.86 16.95
#